data_dbe7ccb8e6b8e1c4489f59f17c1175c4
#
_entry.id   dbe7ccb8e6b8e1c4489f59f17c1175c4
#
_cell.length_a   1.000
_cell.length_b   1.000
_cell.length_c   1.000
_cell.angle_alpha   90.00
_cell.angle_beta   90.00
_cell.angle_gamma   90.00
#
_symmetry.space_group_name_H-M   'P 1'
#
loop_
_entity.id
_entity.type
_entity.pdbx_description
1 polymer ?
#
loop_
_entity_poly.entity_id
_entity_poly.type
_entity_poly.pdbx_seq_one_letter_code
_entity_poly.pdbx_strand_id
1 'polypeptide(L)'
;MAGTGLAFIARRHRSVLKQMNVKTNDYFYGMLYGGHLTEDRIINLLSRVKSGVTEIMCHPSSNEQEMDRQFRWGYHGESELQALLSTTVKEKIDEESIDLISYRDVAIEGISAK
;
A
#
# COMPACT_ATOMS: atom_id res chain seq x y z
N MET A 1 7.74 15.33 -10.96
CA MET A 1 7.07 15.39 -12.28
C MET A 1 6.70 14.02 -12.86
N ALA A 2 7.29 12.91 -12.43
CA ALA A 2 6.90 11.58 -12.90
C ALA A 2 5.48 11.13 -12.45
N GLY A 3 4.94 11.68 -11.37
CA GLY A 3 3.64 11.26 -10.81
C GLY A 3 2.40 11.65 -11.61
N THR A 4 2.47 12.71 -12.44
CA THR A 4 1.30 13.20 -13.19
C THR A 4 0.95 12.33 -14.38
N GLY A 5 1.96 11.78 -15.09
CA GLY A 5 1.74 10.88 -16.23
C GLY A 5 1.14 9.54 -15.82
N LEU A 6 1.67 8.93 -14.76
CA LEU A 6 1.16 7.70 -14.18
C LEU A 6 -0.27 7.85 -13.64
N ALA A 7 -0.56 8.97 -12.97
CA ALA A 7 -1.91 9.26 -12.47
C ALA A 7 -2.93 9.41 -13.60
N PHE A 8 -2.55 10.01 -14.74
CA PHE A 8 -3.41 10.14 -15.91
C PHE A 8 -3.71 8.78 -16.55
N ILE A 9 -2.68 7.94 -16.74
CA ILE A 9 -2.82 6.57 -17.27
C ILE A 9 -3.71 5.73 -16.33
N ALA A 10 -3.47 5.78 -15.02
CA ALA A 10 -4.26 5.07 -14.02
C ALA A 10 -5.74 5.48 -14.05
N ARG A 11 -6.05 6.77 -14.17
CA ARG A 11 -7.44 7.26 -14.30
C ARG A 11 -8.14 6.72 -15.54
N ARG A 12 -7.44 6.66 -16.67
CA ARG A 12 -8.00 6.12 -17.92
C ARG A 12 -8.28 4.63 -17.81
N HIS A 13 -7.34 3.86 -17.24
CA HIS A 13 -7.52 2.42 -17.03
C HIS A 13 -8.61 2.11 -16.00
N ARG A 14 -8.76 2.94 -14.96
CA ARG A 14 -9.85 2.78 -13.96
C ARG A 14 -11.24 2.80 -14.63
N SER A 15 -11.46 3.67 -15.61
CA SER A 15 -12.71 3.72 -16.36
C SER A 15 -12.97 2.42 -17.12
N VAL A 16 -11.95 1.86 -17.76
CA VAL A 16 -12.02 0.58 -18.47
C VAL A 16 -12.33 -0.57 -17.52
N LEU A 17 -11.60 -0.65 -16.39
CA LEU A 17 -11.82 -1.68 -15.38
C LEU A 17 -13.24 -1.63 -14.79
N LYS A 18 -13.75 -0.41 -14.57
CA LYS A 18 -15.14 -0.22 -14.11
C LYS A 18 -16.16 -0.71 -15.13
N GLN A 19 -15.95 -0.46 -16.42
CA GLN A 19 -16.80 -0.99 -17.50
C GLN A 19 -16.76 -2.53 -17.57
N MET A 20 -15.63 -3.12 -17.25
CA MET A 20 -15.44 -4.57 -17.16
C MET A 20 -15.92 -5.18 -15.85
N ASN A 21 -16.52 -4.38 -14.95
CA ASN A 21 -16.93 -4.79 -13.60
C ASN A 21 -15.79 -5.39 -12.75
N VAL A 22 -14.55 -4.93 -12.99
CA VAL A 22 -13.39 -5.34 -12.20
C VAL A 22 -13.28 -4.44 -10.97
N LYS A 23 -13.28 -5.04 -9.79
CA LYS A 23 -13.07 -4.32 -8.52
C LYS A 23 -11.59 -4.03 -8.32
N THR A 24 -11.27 -2.81 -7.88
CA THR A 24 -9.91 -2.37 -7.60
C THR A 24 -9.88 -1.53 -6.33
N ASN A 25 -8.67 -1.19 -5.86
CA ASN A 25 -8.48 -0.18 -4.81
C ASN A 25 -9.00 1.20 -5.24
N ASP A 26 -9.41 2.01 -4.28
CA ASP A 26 -9.78 3.42 -4.48
C ASP A 26 -8.54 4.32 -4.39
N TYR A 27 -7.61 3.98 -3.49
CA TYR A 27 -6.39 4.74 -3.21
C TYR A 27 -5.17 3.83 -3.24
N PHE A 28 -4.05 4.38 -3.66
CA PHE A 28 -2.76 3.69 -3.72
C PHE A 28 -1.66 4.57 -3.16
N TYR A 29 -0.92 4.07 -2.17
CA TYR A 29 0.19 4.75 -1.52
C TYR A 29 1.46 3.88 -1.53
N GLY A 30 2.59 4.46 -1.10
CA GLY A 30 3.86 3.77 -0.92
C GLY A 30 4.83 3.90 -2.10
N MET A 31 4.35 4.14 -3.32
CA MET A 31 5.22 4.23 -4.51
C MET A 31 6.34 5.28 -4.38
N LEU A 32 6.06 6.42 -3.74
CA LEU A 32 7.05 7.49 -3.56
C LEU A 32 8.14 7.16 -2.55
N TYR A 33 7.93 6.14 -1.74
CA TYR A 33 8.87 5.72 -0.70
C TYR A 33 9.76 4.56 -1.12
N GLY A 34 9.52 3.94 -2.27
CA GLY A 34 10.28 2.88 -2.94
C GLY A 34 11.35 2.18 -2.10
N GLY A 35 11.00 1.18 -1.29
CA GLY A 35 11.91 0.47 -0.41
C GLY A 35 12.39 1.23 0.84
N HIS A 36 11.72 2.35 1.18
CA HIS A 36 12.05 3.19 2.34
C HIS A 36 10.81 3.51 3.19
N LEU A 37 9.88 2.58 3.30
CA LEU A 37 8.65 2.74 4.05
C LEU A 37 8.91 2.48 5.54
N THR A 38 9.36 3.51 6.27
CA THR A 38 9.63 3.46 7.70
C THR A 38 8.35 3.43 8.53
N GLU A 39 8.45 3.08 9.83
CA GLU A 39 7.34 3.09 10.78
C GLU A 39 6.60 4.44 10.78
N ASP A 40 7.32 5.56 10.91
CA ASP A 40 6.72 6.90 10.89
C ASP A 40 5.97 7.19 9.59
N ARG A 41 6.49 6.74 8.46
CA ARG A 41 5.83 6.90 7.17
C ARG A 41 4.56 6.08 7.06
N ILE A 42 4.56 4.84 7.57
CA ILE A 42 3.36 4.01 7.64
C ILE A 42 2.31 4.67 8.52
N ILE A 43 2.66 5.09 9.73
CA ILE A 43 1.76 5.79 10.67
C ILE A 43 1.15 7.03 10.01
N ASN A 44 1.97 7.82 9.33
CA ASN A 44 1.52 9.01 8.61
C ASN A 44 0.56 8.66 7.47
N LEU A 45 0.81 7.58 6.73
CA LEU A 45 -0.11 7.10 5.69
C LEU A 45 -1.44 6.61 6.28
N LEU A 46 -1.38 5.83 7.36
CA LEU A 46 -2.58 5.31 8.04
C LEU A 46 -3.48 6.45 8.54
N SER A 47 -2.90 7.53 9.08
CA SER A 47 -3.65 8.71 9.50
C SER A 47 -4.35 9.47 8.36
N ARG A 48 -4.05 9.15 7.11
CA ARG A 48 -4.61 9.78 5.91
C ARG A 48 -5.51 8.85 5.10
N VAL A 49 -5.66 7.61 5.55
CA VAL A 49 -6.57 6.65 4.91
C VAL A 49 -7.98 7.21 4.93
N LYS A 50 -8.64 7.11 3.79
CA LYS A 50 -10.01 7.58 3.59
C LYS A 50 -10.95 6.38 3.52
N SER A 51 -12.24 6.62 3.68
CA SER A 51 -13.27 5.63 3.42
C SER A 51 -13.12 5.06 2.01
N GLY A 52 -13.14 3.75 1.89
CA GLY A 52 -12.88 3.01 0.66
C GLY A 52 -11.73 2.00 0.82
N VAL A 53 -11.28 1.44 -0.27
CA VAL A 53 -10.18 0.47 -0.31
C VAL A 53 -8.85 1.18 -0.61
N THR A 54 -7.92 1.12 0.34
CA THR A 54 -6.57 1.67 0.19
C THR A 54 -5.55 0.54 0.11
N GLU A 55 -4.69 0.59 -0.88
CA GLU A 55 -3.52 -0.27 -1.01
C GLU A 55 -2.25 0.52 -0.68
N ILE A 56 -1.38 -0.06 0.16
CA ILE A 56 -0.07 0.50 0.48
C ILE A 56 1.00 -0.46 -0.03
N MET A 57 1.80 -0.02 -0.99
CA MET A 57 2.91 -0.81 -1.53
C MET A 57 4.08 -0.79 -0.56
N CYS A 58 4.64 -1.97 -0.27
CA CYS A 58 5.82 -2.15 0.56
C CYS A 58 6.71 -3.26 -0.01
N HIS A 59 7.97 -3.31 0.44
CA HIS A 59 8.98 -4.26 -0.03
C HIS A 59 9.71 -4.92 1.15
N PRO A 60 8.98 -5.59 2.08
CA PRO A 60 9.61 -6.22 3.23
C PRO A 60 10.52 -7.38 2.81
N SER A 61 11.65 -7.52 3.48
CA SER A 61 12.58 -8.62 3.30
C SER A 61 13.19 -9.02 4.63
N SER A 62 13.44 -10.31 4.82
CA SER A 62 14.19 -10.84 5.95
C SER A 62 15.70 -10.90 5.71
N ASN A 63 16.16 -10.59 4.50
CA ASN A 63 17.57 -10.58 4.11
C ASN A 63 17.82 -9.49 3.06
N GLU A 64 18.05 -8.29 3.54
CA GLU A 64 18.31 -7.11 2.71
C GLU A 64 19.60 -7.24 1.89
N GLN A 65 20.64 -7.82 2.47
CA GLN A 65 21.92 -8.00 1.79
C GLN A 65 21.80 -8.93 0.58
N GLU A 66 21.07 -10.02 0.71
CA GLU A 66 20.86 -10.96 -0.40
C GLU A 66 20.01 -10.31 -1.50
N MET A 67 18.97 -9.56 -1.12
CA MET A 67 18.14 -8.84 -2.06
C MET A 67 18.94 -7.79 -2.84
N ASP A 68 19.78 -7.03 -2.15
CA ASP A 68 20.60 -5.99 -2.79
C ASP A 68 21.70 -6.62 -3.67
N ARG A 69 22.28 -7.76 -3.26
CA ARG A 69 23.23 -8.52 -4.07
C ARG A 69 22.63 -8.97 -5.41
N GLN A 70 21.35 -9.42 -5.39
CA GLN A 70 20.68 -9.93 -6.59
C GLN A 70 20.15 -8.81 -7.49
N PHE A 71 19.53 -7.80 -6.90
CA PHE A 71 18.72 -6.81 -7.64
C PHE A 71 19.31 -5.40 -7.63
N ARG A 72 20.18 -5.07 -6.67
CA ARG A 72 20.81 -3.74 -6.52
C ARG A 72 19.80 -2.58 -6.44
N TRP A 73 18.66 -2.83 -5.80
CA TRP A 73 17.61 -1.84 -5.67
C TRP A 73 17.89 -0.78 -4.60
N GLY A 74 18.80 -1.07 -3.66
CA GLY A 74 19.06 -0.18 -2.51
C GLY A 74 17.86 -0.04 -1.59
N TYR A 75 17.01 -1.07 -1.50
CA TYR A 75 15.82 -1.07 -0.65
C TYR A 75 16.18 -1.51 0.78
N HIS A 76 15.53 -0.88 1.75
CA HIS A 76 15.66 -1.22 3.17
C HIS A 76 14.57 -2.19 3.62
N GLY A 77 14.56 -3.39 3.02
CA GLY A 77 13.52 -4.39 3.22
C GLY A 77 13.39 -4.89 4.66
N GLU A 78 14.51 -5.01 5.38
CA GLU A 78 14.49 -5.40 6.80
C GLU A 78 13.84 -4.31 7.66
N SER A 79 14.13 -3.05 7.38
CA SER A 79 13.50 -1.91 8.06
C SER A 79 11.99 -1.85 7.78
N GLU A 80 11.58 -2.09 6.53
CA GLU A 80 10.16 -2.16 6.18
C GLU A 80 9.45 -3.34 6.87
N LEU A 81 10.11 -4.50 6.96
CA LEU A 81 9.58 -5.66 7.69
C LEU A 81 9.37 -5.33 9.17
N GLN A 82 10.36 -4.72 9.83
CA GLN A 82 10.24 -4.33 11.23
C GLN A 82 9.13 -3.30 11.44
N ALA A 83 8.99 -2.34 10.53
CA ALA A 83 7.92 -1.35 10.57
C ALA A 83 6.53 -2.01 10.46
N LEU A 84 6.36 -2.98 9.58
CA LEU A 84 5.10 -3.72 9.42
C LEU A 84 4.78 -4.63 10.61
N LEU A 85 5.80 -5.10 11.36
CA LEU A 85 5.64 -5.91 12.57
C LEU A 85 5.48 -5.07 13.84
N SER A 86 5.59 -3.76 13.74
CA SER A 86 5.54 -2.84 14.88
C SER A 86 4.18 -2.86 15.58
N THR A 87 4.20 -2.91 16.91
CA THR A 87 2.99 -2.76 17.73
C THR A 87 2.36 -1.39 17.56
N THR A 88 3.16 -0.34 17.39
CA THR A 88 2.69 1.04 17.17
C THR A 88 1.88 1.15 15.86
N VAL A 89 2.33 0.48 14.80
CA VAL A 89 1.59 0.43 13.52
C VAL A 89 0.27 -0.32 13.70
N LYS A 90 0.28 -1.44 14.43
CA LYS A 90 -0.94 -2.19 14.73
C LYS A 90 -1.94 -1.37 15.54
N GLU A 91 -1.48 -0.72 16.60
CA GLU A 91 -2.30 0.18 17.41
C GLU A 91 -2.91 1.31 16.55
N LYS A 92 -2.13 1.86 15.63
CA LYS A 92 -2.62 2.89 14.71
C LYS A 92 -3.70 2.38 13.76
N ILE A 93 -3.60 1.16 13.28
CA ILE A 93 -4.66 0.51 12.47
C ILE A 93 -5.96 0.41 13.27
N ASP A 94 -5.86 -0.03 14.53
CA ASP A 94 -7.01 -0.18 15.43
C ASP A 94 -7.63 1.21 15.77
N GLU A 95 -6.80 2.21 16.09
CA GLU A 95 -7.24 3.59 16.37
C GLU A 95 -8.01 4.21 15.21
N GLU A 96 -7.55 4.02 13.97
CA GLU A 96 -8.20 4.55 12.78
C GLU A 96 -9.37 3.69 12.30
N SER A 97 -9.69 2.60 13.00
CA SER A 97 -10.73 1.64 12.64
C SER A 97 -10.57 1.12 11.20
N ILE A 98 -9.33 0.73 10.85
CA ILE A 98 -8.99 0.22 9.53
C ILE A 98 -9.10 -1.30 9.54
N ASP A 99 -9.89 -1.85 8.63
CA ASP A 99 -9.96 -3.29 8.39
C ASP A 99 -8.87 -3.73 7.41
N LEU A 100 -8.01 -4.66 7.83
CA LEU A 100 -7.05 -5.30 6.92
C LEU A 100 -7.75 -6.39 6.11
N ILE A 101 -7.76 -6.23 4.81
CA ILE A 101 -8.45 -7.12 3.87
C ILE A 101 -7.50 -7.62 2.77
N SER A 102 -7.92 -8.64 2.06
CA SER A 102 -7.26 -9.13 0.85
C SER A 102 -8.06 -8.75 -0.40
N TYR A 103 -7.45 -8.87 -1.58
CA TYR A 103 -8.19 -8.69 -2.84
C TYR A 103 -9.32 -9.70 -3.04
N ARG A 104 -9.28 -10.86 -2.37
CA ARG A 104 -10.39 -11.81 -2.35
C ARG A 104 -11.62 -11.19 -1.72
N ASP A 105 -11.45 -10.44 -0.63
CA ASP A 105 -12.54 -9.78 0.08
C ASP A 105 -13.12 -8.63 -0.76
N VAL A 106 -12.27 -7.91 -1.50
CA VAL A 106 -12.69 -6.86 -2.44
C VAL A 106 -13.55 -7.42 -3.57
N ALA A 107 -13.28 -8.67 -4.03
CA ALA A 107 -13.98 -9.29 -5.17
C ALA A 107 -15.36 -9.82 -4.79
N ILE A 108 -15.58 -10.23 -3.55
CA ILE A 108 -16.74 -11.03 -3.15
C ILE A 108 -18.00 -10.21 -2.95
N GLU A 109 -17.94 -8.95 -2.53
CA GLU A 109 -19.11 -8.03 -2.54
C GLU A 109 -18.70 -6.62 -2.16
N GLY A 110 -19.51 -5.62 -2.56
CA GLY A 110 -19.35 -4.25 -2.15
C GLY A 110 -19.28 -4.13 -0.63
N ILE A 111 -18.08 -4.36 -0.08
CA ILE A 111 -17.78 -3.99 1.29
C ILE A 111 -17.99 -2.50 1.32
N SER A 112 -19.09 -2.08 1.93
CA SER A 112 -19.29 -0.70 2.33
C SER A 112 -18.23 -0.43 3.38
N ALA A 113 -17.06 0.00 2.92
CA ALA A 113 -16.00 0.43 3.80
C ALA A 113 -16.53 1.60 4.63
N LYS A 114 -16.64 1.36 5.92
CA LYS A 114 -16.75 2.46 6.88
C LYS A 114 -15.40 3.10 7.06
#